data_219345b88bfb09eb41f4ef6ab427f56d
#
_entry.id   219345b88bfb09eb41f4ef6ab427f56d
#
_cell.length_a   1.000
_cell.length_b   1.000
_cell.length_c   1.000
_cell.angle_alpha   90.00
_cell.angle_beta   90.00
_cell.angle_gamma   90.00
#
_symmetry.space_group_name_H-M   'P 1'
#
loop_
_entity.id
_entity.type
_entity.pdbx_description
1 polymer ?
#
loop_
_entity_poly.entity_id
_entity_poly.type
_entity_poly.pdbx_seq_one_letter_code
_entity_poly.pdbx_strand_id
1 'polypeptide(L)'
;MNDVFKIMFFITFISFSNFILKVSLANIVVIAYDNFSDKDLSLDIINEHINLLNNKKYFVLTTNNIIDAKFSSKILPNYSVAITISSNKKQIINNIWPSLAKASIPFTLFIDPNLIGNNDYNMTWEDIIILNNNGIEIGIRSTPKNIKNAIKLYKNNLGIDPISYQYKLGIWSEAEINILKENNIKMAFGDSSGPISFNMNIYKLPRFNISGKFSNIKRLKTVLETLPLEISNILPENNALHNNPPLYGFTLLNKNQIPKCYTNNNKEAEVIVVNEYRIEVRTNKFNGSKARINCISKNANNRLLWHGSLYWVNN
;
A
#
# COMPACT_ATOMS: atom_id res chain seq x y z
N MET A 1 -37.80 17.86 -73.31
CA MET A 1 -37.44 16.50 -72.95
C MET A 1 -36.03 16.54 -72.39
N ASN A 2 -35.90 16.72 -71.11
CA ASN A 2 -34.59 16.55 -70.40
C ASN A 2 -34.91 16.23 -68.95
N ASP A 3 -34.79 14.95 -68.60
CA ASP A 3 -34.96 14.44 -67.25
C ASP A 3 -33.75 14.79 -66.40
N VAL A 4 -33.99 15.56 -65.35
CA VAL A 4 -32.98 15.88 -64.34
C VAL A 4 -33.08 14.87 -63.21
N PHE A 5 -32.15 13.95 -63.13
CA PHE A 5 -31.99 13.01 -62.01
C PHE A 5 -31.57 13.79 -60.76
N LYS A 6 -32.44 13.84 -59.77
CA LYS A 6 -32.08 14.29 -58.43
C LYS A 6 -31.49 13.15 -57.61
N ILE A 7 -30.16 13.19 -57.44
CA ILE A 7 -29.48 12.29 -56.48
C ILE A 7 -29.63 12.92 -55.11
N MET A 8 -30.39 12.23 -54.25
CA MET A 8 -30.58 12.58 -52.84
C MET A 8 -29.49 11.90 -52.02
N PHE A 9 -28.47 12.67 -51.57
CA PHE A 9 -27.47 12.17 -50.66
C PHE A 9 -28.05 12.08 -49.25
N PHE A 10 -28.26 10.84 -48.73
CA PHE A 10 -28.52 10.60 -47.35
C PHE A 10 -27.19 10.59 -46.59
N ILE A 11 -26.91 11.66 -45.87
CA ILE A 11 -25.81 11.70 -44.90
C ILE A 11 -26.34 11.06 -43.59
N THR A 12 -26.00 9.80 -43.35
CA THR A 12 -26.18 9.16 -42.08
C THR A 12 -25.13 9.70 -41.10
N PHE A 13 -25.56 10.55 -40.19
CA PHE A 13 -24.76 10.95 -39.03
C PHE A 13 -24.63 9.75 -38.08
N ILE A 14 -23.51 9.02 -38.18
CA ILE A 14 -23.15 8.05 -37.17
C ILE A 14 -22.63 8.84 -35.97
N SER A 15 -23.46 9.04 -34.96
CA SER A 15 -23.03 9.58 -33.67
C SER A 15 -22.13 8.51 -33.01
N PHE A 16 -20.82 8.71 -33.12
CA PHE A 16 -19.86 8.01 -32.26
C PHE A 16 -20.09 8.50 -30.82
N SER A 17 -20.95 7.80 -30.07
CA SER A 17 -20.96 7.92 -28.64
C SER A 17 -19.60 7.46 -28.15
N ASN A 18 -18.78 8.41 -27.71
CA ASN A 18 -17.56 8.12 -26.98
C ASN A 18 -17.94 7.38 -25.70
N PHE A 19 -18.00 6.07 -25.80
CA PHE A 19 -18.06 5.19 -24.64
C PHE A 19 -16.67 5.31 -23.99
N ILE A 20 -16.49 6.33 -23.14
CA ILE A 20 -15.35 6.37 -22.25
C ILE A 20 -15.52 5.17 -21.33
N LEU A 21 -14.92 4.03 -21.72
CA LEU A 21 -14.66 2.94 -20.81
C LEU A 21 -13.93 3.58 -19.61
N LYS A 22 -14.66 3.81 -18.53
CA LYS A 22 -14.04 4.03 -17.22
C LYS A 22 -13.27 2.76 -16.93
N VAL A 23 -12.00 2.75 -17.33
CA VAL A 23 -11.05 1.70 -16.91
C VAL A 23 -11.03 1.82 -15.39
N SER A 24 -11.75 0.92 -14.74
CA SER A 24 -11.66 0.75 -13.30
C SER A 24 -10.25 0.24 -13.04
N LEU A 25 -9.36 1.18 -12.72
CA LEU A 25 -7.99 0.85 -12.34
C LEU A 25 -8.05 -0.09 -11.16
N ALA A 26 -7.42 -1.25 -11.30
CA ALA A 26 -7.45 -2.30 -10.31
C ALA A 26 -6.97 -1.76 -8.96
N ASN A 27 -7.75 -2.00 -7.94
CA ASN A 27 -7.39 -1.66 -6.57
C ASN A 27 -6.42 -2.72 -6.06
N ILE A 28 -5.30 -2.28 -5.52
CA ILE A 28 -4.27 -3.16 -4.98
C ILE A 28 -4.30 -3.03 -3.45
N VAL A 29 -4.44 -4.16 -2.78
CA VAL A 29 -4.26 -4.24 -1.34
C VAL A 29 -2.85 -4.72 -1.05
N VAL A 30 -2.07 -3.95 -0.29
CA VAL A 30 -0.78 -4.39 0.20
C VAL A 30 -0.93 -4.81 1.66
N ILE A 31 -0.65 -6.06 1.95
CA ILE A 31 -0.60 -6.57 3.32
C ILE A 31 0.83 -6.62 3.83
N ALA A 32 1.02 -6.31 5.11
CA ALA A 32 2.32 -6.24 5.75
C ALA A 32 2.40 -7.20 6.93
N TYR A 33 3.40 -8.05 6.90
CA TYR A 33 3.83 -8.85 8.04
C TYR A 33 5.07 -8.21 8.64
N ASP A 34 4.86 -7.37 9.64
CA ASP A 34 5.91 -6.70 10.38
C ASP A 34 6.01 -7.33 11.80
N ASN A 35 7.18 -7.29 12.40
CA ASN A 35 7.42 -7.78 13.77
C ASN A 35 7.10 -9.28 13.94
N PHE A 36 7.93 -10.12 13.34
CA PHE A 36 7.90 -11.56 13.60
C PHE A 36 8.38 -11.84 15.03
N SER A 37 7.45 -12.05 15.93
CA SER A 37 7.66 -12.80 17.16
C SER A 37 6.84 -14.08 17.09
N ASP A 38 7.31 -15.14 17.70
CA ASP A 38 6.60 -16.44 17.72
C ASP A 38 5.18 -16.34 18.31
N LYS A 39 4.92 -15.26 19.06
CA LYS A 39 3.60 -14.98 19.64
C LYS A 39 2.67 -14.20 18.70
N ASP A 40 3.23 -13.38 17.81
CA ASP A 40 2.45 -12.44 16.98
C ASP A 40 2.14 -12.97 15.59
N LEU A 41 2.94 -13.93 15.10
CA LEU A 41 2.78 -14.53 13.78
C LEU A 41 3.35 -15.95 13.78
N SER A 42 2.57 -16.91 14.24
CA SER A 42 2.92 -18.32 14.15
C SER A 42 2.84 -18.84 12.72
N LEU A 43 3.53 -19.95 12.44
CA LEU A 43 3.46 -20.62 11.14
C LEU A 43 2.03 -21.07 10.81
N ASP A 44 1.22 -21.41 11.81
CA ASP A 44 -0.20 -21.78 11.63
C ASP A 44 -1.02 -20.62 11.08
N ILE A 45 -0.82 -19.41 11.62
CA ILE A 45 -1.48 -18.19 11.13
C ILE A 45 -1.07 -17.92 9.67
N ILE A 46 0.22 -18.05 9.35
CA ILE A 46 0.71 -17.89 7.97
C ILE A 46 0.05 -18.92 7.05
N ASN A 47 -0.03 -20.18 7.44
CA ASN A 47 -0.67 -21.25 6.65
C ASN A 47 -2.18 -21.00 6.46
N GLU A 48 -2.88 -20.49 7.47
CA GLU A 48 -4.27 -20.08 7.34
C GLU A 48 -4.43 -18.94 6.32
N HIS A 49 -3.53 -17.95 6.35
CA HIS A 49 -3.52 -16.86 5.38
C HIS A 49 -3.19 -17.34 3.97
N ILE A 50 -2.20 -18.23 3.81
CA ILE A 50 -1.85 -18.87 2.53
C ILE A 50 -3.08 -19.59 1.94
N ASN A 51 -3.79 -20.38 2.73
CA ASN A 51 -4.98 -21.08 2.29
C ASN A 51 -6.07 -20.13 1.77
N LEU A 52 -6.24 -18.97 2.42
CA LEU A 52 -7.17 -17.95 1.94
C LEU A 52 -6.69 -17.32 0.63
N LEU A 53 -5.42 -16.96 0.54
CA LEU A 53 -4.84 -16.29 -0.63
C LEU A 53 -4.77 -17.19 -1.86
N ASN A 54 -4.69 -18.51 -1.69
CA ASN A 54 -4.78 -19.49 -2.77
C ASN A 54 -6.18 -19.63 -3.39
N ASN A 55 -7.18 -18.95 -2.83
CA ASN A 55 -8.48 -18.88 -3.48
C ASN A 55 -8.35 -18.11 -4.81
N LYS A 56 -8.89 -18.69 -5.90
CA LYS A 56 -8.86 -18.12 -7.26
C LYS A 56 -9.44 -16.69 -7.37
N LYS A 57 -10.08 -16.20 -6.32
CA LYS A 57 -10.55 -14.81 -6.22
C LYS A 57 -9.41 -13.80 -6.11
N TYR A 58 -8.30 -14.18 -5.48
CA TYR A 58 -7.19 -13.26 -5.21
C TYR A 58 -6.03 -13.49 -6.17
N PHE A 59 -5.44 -12.39 -6.65
CA PHE A 59 -4.27 -12.38 -7.53
C PHE A 59 -3.09 -11.82 -6.75
N VAL A 60 -2.23 -12.71 -6.25
CA VAL A 60 -1.07 -12.28 -5.50
C VAL A 60 0.01 -11.81 -6.46
N LEU A 61 0.46 -10.58 -6.28
CA LEU A 61 1.37 -9.85 -7.15
C LEU A 61 2.67 -9.54 -6.42
N THR A 62 3.72 -9.27 -7.18
CA THR A 62 4.96 -8.69 -6.67
C THR A 62 4.86 -7.16 -6.59
N THR A 63 5.78 -6.50 -5.87
CA THR A 63 5.83 -5.04 -5.87
C THR A 63 6.21 -4.48 -7.23
N ASN A 64 6.99 -5.21 -8.04
CA ASN A 64 7.28 -4.85 -9.43
C ASN A 64 6.01 -4.72 -10.28
N ASN A 65 5.03 -5.58 -10.08
CA ASN A 65 3.76 -5.46 -10.80
C ASN A 65 3.01 -4.16 -10.46
N ILE A 66 3.19 -3.60 -9.24
CA ILE A 66 2.62 -2.31 -8.86
C ILE A 66 3.32 -1.18 -9.64
N ILE A 67 4.65 -1.26 -9.77
CA ILE A 67 5.44 -0.30 -10.56
C ILE A 67 5.00 -0.34 -12.02
N ASP A 68 4.91 -1.53 -12.61
CA ASP A 68 4.47 -1.71 -13.98
C ASP A 68 3.07 -1.15 -14.22
N ALA A 69 2.12 -1.44 -13.32
CA ALA A 69 0.77 -0.90 -13.42
C ALA A 69 0.75 0.62 -13.37
N LYS A 70 1.58 1.22 -12.50
CA LYS A 70 1.66 2.68 -12.34
C LYS A 70 2.26 3.39 -13.56
N PHE A 71 3.31 2.83 -14.16
CA PHE A 71 4.08 3.51 -15.21
C PHE A 71 3.74 3.07 -16.64
N SER A 72 3.25 1.83 -16.84
CA SER A 72 2.88 1.31 -18.15
C SER A 72 1.39 1.16 -18.37
N SER A 73 0.57 1.70 -17.46
CA SER A 73 -0.90 1.63 -17.53
C SER A 73 -1.44 0.20 -17.66
N LYS A 74 -0.69 -0.78 -17.15
CA LYS A 74 -1.09 -2.18 -17.14
C LYS A 74 -2.29 -2.36 -16.22
N ILE A 75 -3.36 -2.90 -16.77
CA ILE A 75 -4.57 -3.22 -15.98
C ILE A 75 -4.28 -4.45 -15.13
N LEU A 76 -4.40 -4.31 -13.82
CA LEU A 76 -4.30 -5.43 -12.89
C LEU A 76 -5.67 -6.09 -12.67
N PRO A 77 -5.72 -7.38 -12.35
CA PRO A 77 -6.96 -8.06 -11.99
C PRO A 77 -7.64 -7.44 -10.76
N ASN A 78 -8.96 -7.57 -10.68
CA ASN A 78 -9.68 -7.27 -9.43
C ASN A 78 -9.15 -8.16 -8.30
N TYR A 79 -9.19 -7.65 -7.06
CA TYR A 79 -8.64 -8.35 -5.88
C TYR A 79 -7.14 -8.66 -5.98
N SER A 80 -6.39 -7.75 -6.62
CA SER A 80 -4.92 -7.80 -6.61
C SER A 80 -4.38 -7.53 -5.23
N VAL A 81 -3.46 -8.38 -4.79
CA VAL A 81 -2.85 -8.34 -3.44
C VAL A 81 -1.35 -8.39 -3.60
N ALA A 82 -0.62 -7.56 -2.87
CA ALA A 82 0.82 -7.71 -2.72
C ALA A 82 1.16 -8.02 -1.25
N ILE A 83 2.14 -8.88 -1.05
CA ILE A 83 2.59 -9.27 0.29
C ILE A 83 3.95 -8.63 0.55
N THR A 84 4.06 -7.95 1.67
CA THR A 84 5.34 -7.41 2.15
C THR A 84 5.68 -8.00 3.51
N ILE A 85 6.93 -8.39 3.68
CA ILE A 85 7.46 -8.91 4.95
C ILE A 85 8.62 -8.01 5.36
N SER A 86 8.63 -7.53 6.60
CA SER A 86 9.68 -6.65 7.11
C SER A 86 10.43 -7.35 8.24
N SER A 87 11.55 -7.97 7.92
CA SER A 87 12.33 -8.72 8.91
C SER A 87 13.76 -8.99 8.45
N ASN A 88 14.69 -9.08 9.42
CA ASN A 88 16.03 -9.59 9.21
C ASN A 88 16.22 -11.01 9.77
N LYS A 89 15.19 -11.59 10.37
CA LYS A 89 15.29 -12.86 11.11
C LYS A 89 15.46 -14.08 10.20
N LYS A 90 16.31 -15.04 10.60
CA LYS A 90 16.47 -16.35 9.94
C LYS A 90 15.18 -17.16 9.83
N GLN A 91 14.20 -16.88 10.69
CA GLN A 91 12.86 -17.48 10.60
C GLN A 91 12.22 -17.28 9.22
N ILE A 92 12.57 -16.20 8.50
CA ILE A 92 12.05 -15.94 7.16
C ILE A 92 12.50 -17.03 6.20
N ILE A 93 13.79 -17.29 6.10
CA ILE A 93 14.33 -18.30 5.19
C ILE A 93 14.04 -19.73 5.65
N ASN A 94 14.01 -19.97 6.96
CA ASN A 94 13.85 -21.33 7.50
C ASN A 94 12.39 -21.81 7.50
N ASN A 95 11.43 -20.90 7.74
CA ASN A 95 10.05 -21.30 8.02
C ASN A 95 9.03 -20.63 7.08
N ILE A 96 9.14 -19.32 6.86
CA ILE A 96 8.10 -18.53 6.17
C ILE A 96 8.21 -18.73 4.66
N TRP A 97 9.41 -18.51 4.10
CA TRP A 97 9.66 -18.71 2.67
C TRP A 97 9.29 -20.12 2.17
N PRO A 98 9.68 -21.23 2.81
CA PRO A 98 9.29 -22.56 2.35
C PRO A 98 7.78 -22.75 2.24
N SER A 99 6.99 -22.19 3.18
CA SER A 99 5.52 -22.28 3.15
C SER A 99 4.93 -21.46 2.00
N LEU A 100 5.40 -20.23 1.78
CA LEU A 100 4.96 -19.38 0.68
C LEU A 100 5.40 -19.93 -0.69
N ALA A 101 6.63 -20.45 -0.79
CA ALA A 101 7.17 -21.04 -2.00
C ALA A 101 6.39 -22.30 -2.43
N LYS A 102 6.05 -23.19 -1.48
CA LYS A 102 5.20 -24.37 -1.73
C LYS A 102 3.84 -23.99 -2.30
N ALA A 103 3.31 -22.82 -1.89
CA ALA A 103 2.05 -22.30 -2.37
C ALA A 103 2.18 -21.43 -3.64
N SER A 104 3.39 -21.22 -4.16
CA SER A 104 3.70 -20.30 -5.26
C SER A 104 3.21 -18.87 -5.01
N ILE A 105 3.25 -18.43 -3.76
CA ILE A 105 2.85 -17.09 -3.35
C ILE A 105 4.08 -16.18 -3.30
N PRO A 106 4.18 -15.16 -4.19
CA PRO A 106 5.28 -14.21 -4.17
C PRO A 106 5.13 -13.23 -3.00
N PHE A 107 6.26 -12.69 -2.54
CA PHE A 107 6.30 -11.62 -1.56
C PHE A 107 7.53 -10.74 -1.76
N THR A 108 7.52 -9.54 -1.19
CA THR A 108 8.69 -8.66 -1.12
C THR A 108 9.21 -8.64 0.31
N LEU A 109 10.49 -8.93 0.47
CA LEU A 109 11.17 -8.89 1.77
C LEU A 109 11.88 -7.54 1.95
N PHE A 110 11.46 -6.75 2.92
CA PHE A 110 12.13 -5.53 3.34
C PHE A 110 13.12 -5.83 4.45
N ILE A 111 14.41 -5.64 4.16
CA ILE A 111 15.52 -5.84 5.09
C ILE A 111 16.13 -4.50 5.54
N ASP A 112 16.69 -4.46 6.73
CA ASP A 112 17.61 -3.41 7.13
C ASP A 112 19.04 -3.89 6.87
N PRO A 113 19.69 -3.43 5.79
CA PRO A 113 21.03 -3.90 5.42
C PRO A 113 22.08 -3.72 6.51
N ASN A 114 21.88 -2.78 7.43
CA ASN A 114 22.80 -2.55 8.54
C ASN A 114 22.72 -3.63 9.64
N LEU A 115 21.69 -4.49 9.57
CA LEU A 115 21.48 -5.54 10.57
C LEU A 115 21.73 -6.96 10.02
N ILE A 116 22.03 -7.10 8.73
CA ILE A 116 22.33 -8.38 8.13
C ILE A 116 23.67 -8.92 8.66
N GLY A 117 23.65 -10.16 9.12
CA GLY A 117 24.86 -10.85 9.63
C GLY A 117 25.40 -10.33 10.97
N ASN A 118 24.70 -9.42 11.65
CA ASN A 118 25.21 -8.82 12.89
C ASN A 118 25.02 -9.69 14.13
N ASN A 119 24.27 -10.79 14.04
CA ASN A 119 24.11 -11.81 15.08
C ASN A 119 23.52 -13.11 14.49
N ASP A 120 23.53 -14.20 15.27
CA ASP A 120 23.12 -15.54 14.83
C ASP A 120 21.61 -15.67 14.52
N TYR A 121 20.78 -14.78 15.01
CA TYR A 121 19.34 -14.78 14.76
C TYR A 121 18.96 -14.09 13.46
N ASN A 122 19.86 -13.26 12.91
CA ASN A 122 19.63 -12.54 11.67
C ASN A 122 20.15 -13.33 10.48
N MET A 123 19.50 -13.17 9.34
CA MET A 123 19.97 -13.68 8.05
C MET A 123 21.35 -13.11 7.72
N THR A 124 22.15 -13.90 7.02
CA THR A 124 23.40 -13.46 6.41
C THR A 124 23.15 -12.90 5.00
N TRP A 125 24.15 -12.31 4.37
CA TRP A 125 24.03 -11.89 2.98
C TRP A 125 23.86 -13.07 2.03
N GLU A 126 24.46 -14.23 2.34
CA GLU A 126 24.27 -15.48 1.61
C GLU A 126 22.79 -15.92 1.64
N ASP A 127 22.14 -15.83 2.81
CA ASP A 127 20.71 -16.10 2.94
C ASP A 127 19.86 -15.18 2.05
N ILE A 128 20.19 -13.88 2.01
CA ILE A 128 19.50 -12.90 1.17
C ILE A 128 19.72 -13.17 -0.31
N ILE A 129 20.94 -13.54 -0.71
CA ILE A 129 21.28 -13.92 -2.10
C ILE A 129 20.49 -15.17 -2.51
N ILE A 130 20.37 -16.18 -1.63
CA ILE A 130 19.56 -17.38 -1.88
C ILE A 130 18.10 -16.98 -2.14
N LEU A 131 17.50 -16.14 -1.30
CA LEU A 131 16.12 -15.67 -1.49
C LEU A 131 15.96 -14.91 -2.80
N ASN A 132 16.86 -13.98 -3.10
CA ASN A 132 16.82 -13.20 -4.34
C ASN A 132 16.94 -14.08 -5.59
N ASN A 133 17.85 -15.05 -5.61
CA ASN A 133 18.05 -16.00 -6.72
C ASN A 133 16.83 -16.93 -6.91
N ASN A 134 16.01 -17.12 -5.89
CA ASN A 134 14.73 -17.83 -5.96
C ASN A 134 13.52 -16.92 -6.26
N GLY A 135 13.78 -15.71 -6.76
CA GLY A 135 12.74 -14.80 -7.23
C GLY A 135 12.03 -13.99 -6.15
N ILE A 136 12.54 -13.97 -4.92
CA ILE A 136 12.00 -13.10 -3.88
C ILE A 136 12.52 -11.68 -4.11
N GLU A 137 11.61 -10.73 -4.23
CA GLU A 137 11.97 -9.32 -4.32
C GLU A 137 12.53 -8.82 -2.98
N ILE A 138 13.72 -8.24 -3.01
CA ILE A 138 14.36 -7.67 -1.82
C ILE A 138 14.24 -6.15 -1.88
N GLY A 139 13.64 -5.55 -0.86
CA GLY A 139 13.56 -4.11 -0.67
C GLY A 139 14.36 -3.64 0.54
N ILE A 140 14.59 -2.34 0.65
CA ILE A 140 15.30 -1.74 1.78
C ILE A 140 14.31 -1.20 2.80
N ARG A 141 14.58 -1.47 4.09
CA ARG A 141 13.94 -0.84 5.23
C ARG A 141 14.99 -0.11 6.05
N SER A 142 14.89 1.22 6.18
CA SER A 142 15.90 1.98 6.90
C SER A 142 15.30 3.22 7.60
N THR A 143 16.14 3.92 8.34
CA THR A 143 15.84 5.24 8.93
C THR A 143 16.47 6.33 8.08
N PRO A 144 16.00 7.59 8.16
CA PRO A 144 16.60 8.71 7.42
C PRO A 144 18.11 8.82 7.61
N LYS A 145 18.59 8.60 8.83
CA LYS A 145 20.04 8.68 9.18
C LYS A 145 20.87 7.62 8.44
N ASN A 146 20.30 6.43 8.22
CA ASN A 146 21.06 5.26 7.75
C ASN A 146 20.78 4.94 6.28
N ILE A 147 19.89 5.65 5.60
CA ILE A 147 19.40 5.30 4.25
C ILE A 147 20.52 5.19 3.21
N LYS A 148 21.46 6.14 3.18
CA LYS A 148 22.57 6.13 2.22
C LYS A 148 23.49 4.93 2.43
N ASN A 149 23.80 4.60 3.69
CA ASN A 149 24.61 3.42 4.02
C ASN A 149 23.86 2.12 3.69
N ALA A 150 22.56 2.06 3.98
CA ALA A 150 21.74 0.90 3.65
C ALA A 150 21.71 0.63 2.14
N ILE A 151 21.55 1.66 1.32
CA ILE A 151 21.59 1.54 -0.15
C ILE A 151 22.98 1.05 -0.62
N LYS A 152 24.06 1.60 -0.05
CA LYS A 152 25.42 1.17 -0.38
C LYS A 152 25.66 -0.29 -0.04
N LEU A 153 25.28 -0.74 1.17
CA LEU A 153 25.41 -2.14 1.59
C LEU A 153 24.60 -3.07 0.69
N TYR A 154 23.35 -2.69 0.35
CA TYR A 154 22.51 -3.44 -0.54
C TYR A 154 23.18 -3.67 -1.92
N LYS A 155 23.64 -2.58 -2.56
CA LYS A 155 24.32 -2.65 -3.88
C LYS A 155 25.59 -3.48 -3.83
N ASN A 156 26.42 -3.30 -2.80
CA ASN A 156 27.69 -4.00 -2.68
C ASN A 156 27.53 -5.52 -2.52
N ASN A 157 26.47 -5.97 -1.84
CA ASN A 157 26.28 -7.39 -1.55
C ASN A 157 25.39 -8.10 -2.59
N LEU A 158 24.40 -7.43 -3.18
CA LEU A 158 23.50 -8.04 -4.15
C LEU A 158 23.88 -7.74 -5.61
N GLY A 159 24.75 -6.74 -5.86
CA GLY A 159 25.17 -6.36 -7.21
C GLY A 159 24.07 -5.70 -8.04
N ILE A 160 22.93 -5.36 -7.45
CA ILE A 160 21.77 -4.74 -8.10
C ILE A 160 21.32 -3.48 -7.37
N ASP A 161 20.57 -2.62 -8.06
CA ASP A 161 19.96 -1.46 -7.45
C ASP A 161 18.66 -1.82 -6.70
N PRO A 162 18.44 -1.27 -5.49
CA PRO A 162 17.17 -1.44 -4.81
C PRO A 162 16.07 -0.64 -5.54
N ILE A 163 14.90 -1.26 -5.73
CA ILE A 163 13.78 -0.63 -6.43
C ILE A 163 12.63 -0.23 -5.50
N SER A 164 12.55 -0.84 -4.32
CA SER A 164 11.50 -0.59 -3.33
C SER A 164 12.06 -0.29 -1.95
N TYR A 165 11.34 0.54 -1.22
CA TYR A 165 11.72 1.01 0.11
C TYR A 165 10.56 0.95 1.09
N GLN A 166 10.87 0.71 2.36
CA GLN A 166 9.93 0.85 3.47
C GLN A 166 10.47 1.83 4.52
N TYR A 167 9.67 2.82 4.85
CA TYR A 167 9.99 3.74 5.95
C TYR A 167 9.97 3.01 7.29
N LYS A 168 11.11 2.95 7.99
CA LYS A 168 11.24 2.16 9.23
C LYS A 168 10.31 2.62 10.34
N LEU A 169 9.98 3.90 10.38
CA LEU A 169 9.02 4.48 11.33
C LEU A 169 7.58 4.44 10.82
N GLY A 170 7.38 3.98 9.57
CA GLY A 170 6.09 3.89 8.91
C GLY A 170 5.56 5.23 8.39
N ILE A 171 6.32 6.31 8.57
CA ILE A 171 6.04 7.66 8.08
C ILE A 171 7.21 8.14 7.23
N TRP A 172 6.93 9.04 6.34
CA TRP A 172 7.88 9.58 5.36
C TRP A 172 8.17 11.07 5.62
N SER A 173 9.28 11.54 5.08
CA SER A 173 9.58 12.96 4.95
C SER A 173 9.96 13.28 3.50
N GLU A 174 9.78 14.54 3.09
CA GLU A 174 10.19 14.96 1.74
C GLU A 174 11.70 14.78 1.52
N ALA A 175 12.50 14.99 2.57
CA ALA A 175 13.94 14.75 2.50
C ALA A 175 14.27 13.28 2.20
N GLU A 176 13.58 12.31 2.86
CA GLU A 176 13.75 10.89 2.52
C GLU A 176 13.31 10.59 1.10
N ILE A 177 12.15 11.10 0.68
CA ILE A 177 11.64 10.90 -0.69
C ILE A 177 12.66 11.39 -1.72
N ASN A 178 13.30 12.53 -1.50
CA ASN A 178 14.32 13.05 -2.41
C ASN A 178 15.54 12.13 -2.48
N ILE A 179 16.02 11.61 -1.34
CA ILE A 179 17.11 10.62 -1.33
C ILE A 179 16.71 9.35 -2.09
N LEU A 180 15.47 8.87 -1.96
CA LEU A 180 14.98 7.70 -2.70
C LEU A 180 15.01 7.95 -4.21
N LYS A 181 14.53 9.12 -4.67
CA LYS A 181 14.53 9.52 -6.09
C LYS A 181 15.95 9.61 -6.65
N GLU A 182 16.86 10.27 -5.92
CA GLU A 182 18.28 10.42 -6.29
C GLU A 182 18.99 9.07 -6.45
N ASN A 183 18.54 8.05 -5.72
CA ASN A 183 19.09 6.69 -5.78
C ASN A 183 18.26 5.72 -6.64
N ASN A 184 17.38 6.23 -7.52
CA ASN A 184 16.56 5.45 -8.44
C ASN A 184 15.62 4.44 -7.79
N ILE A 185 15.30 4.55 -6.50
CA ILE A 185 14.27 3.77 -5.85
C ILE A 185 12.92 4.18 -6.46
N LYS A 186 12.12 3.22 -6.90
CA LYS A 186 10.92 3.47 -7.71
C LYS A 186 9.65 3.65 -6.89
N MET A 187 9.62 3.09 -5.68
CA MET A 187 8.44 3.13 -4.81
C MET A 187 8.80 3.03 -3.33
N ALA A 188 7.90 3.55 -2.48
CA ALA A 188 8.08 3.43 -1.04
C ALA A 188 6.76 3.24 -0.29
N PHE A 189 6.82 2.45 0.78
CA PHE A 189 5.69 2.09 1.63
C PHE A 189 5.81 2.70 3.02
N GLY A 190 4.71 3.32 3.47
CA GLY A 190 4.49 3.68 4.86
C GLY A 190 3.64 2.66 5.61
N ASP A 191 3.16 3.05 6.81
CA ASP A 191 2.26 2.25 7.64
C ASP A 191 0.86 2.89 7.75
N SER A 192 0.52 3.84 6.89
CA SER A 192 -0.88 4.25 6.68
C SER A 192 -1.67 3.04 6.18
N SER A 193 -2.90 2.87 6.67
CA SER A 193 -3.73 1.73 6.27
C SER A 193 -4.66 2.11 5.13
N GLY A 194 -4.75 1.26 4.12
CA GLY A 194 -5.66 1.45 2.99
C GLY A 194 -5.20 0.67 1.77
N PRO A 195 -6.08 0.45 0.79
CA PRO A 195 -5.68 0.00 -0.53
C PRO A 195 -5.01 1.13 -1.31
N ILE A 196 -4.20 0.76 -2.28
CA ILE A 196 -3.56 1.73 -3.18
C ILE A 196 -4.60 2.26 -4.16
N SER A 197 -4.77 3.58 -4.18
CA SER A 197 -5.42 4.28 -5.28
C SER A 197 -4.38 4.63 -6.35
N PHE A 198 -4.78 4.58 -7.61
CA PHE A 198 -3.88 4.88 -8.73
C PHE A 198 -3.33 6.32 -8.71
N ASN A 199 -4.08 7.24 -8.11
CA ASN A 199 -3.70 8.65 -8.00
C ASN A 199 -2.70 8.92 -6.85
N MET A 200 -2.43 7.95 -5.98
CA MET A 200 -1.48 8.11 -4.88
C MET A 200 -0.06 8.33 -5.38
N ASN A 201 0.69 9.12 -4.61
CA ASN A 201 2.12 9.25 -4.80
C ASN A 201 2.80 7.90 -4.51
N ILE A 202 3.57 7.38 -5.48
CA ILE A 202 4.21 6.07 -5.39
C ILE A 202 5.24 5.96 -4.25
N TYR A 203 5.70 7.08 -3.70
CA TYR A 203 6.57 7.14 -2.54
C TYR A 203 5.81 7.22 -1.19
N LYS A 204 4.48 7.17 -1.21
CA LYS A 204 3.62 7.30 -0.01
C LYS A 204 2.57 6.21 0.06
N LEU A 205 2.92 4.99 -0.39
CA LEU A 205 1.96 3.88 -0.51
C LEU A 205 1.57 3.31 0.85
N PRO A 206 0.27 3.04 1.06
CA PRO A 206 -0.22 2.44 2.29
C PRO A 206 -0.04 0.93 2.30
N ARG A 207 -0.07 0.34 3.52
CA ARG A 207 -0.10 -1.12 3.74
C ARG A 207 -1.03 -1.45 4.91
N PHE A 208 -1.73 -2.57 4.83
CA PHE A 208 -2.46 -3.10 5.97
C PHE A 208 -1.57 -4.01 6.82
N ASN A 209 -1.30 -3.62 8.05
CA ASN A 209 -0.65 -4.53 9.00
C ASN A 209 -1.57 -5.72 9.32
N ILE A 210 -1.03 -6.94 9.12
CA ILE A 210 -1.67 -8.24 9.39
C ILE A 210 -0.82 -9.04 10.38
N SER A 211 -0.25 -8.38 11.38
CA SER A 211 0.55 -9.01 12.44
C SER A 211 -0.04 -8.75 13.82
N GLY A 212 0.32 -9.55 14.81
CA GLY A 212 -0.12 -9.41 16.18
C GLY A 212 -1.64 -9.45 16.32
N LYS A 213 -2.23 -8.51 17.03
CA LYS A 213 -3.70 -8.43 17.22
C LYS A 213 -4.49 -8.29 15.90
N PHE A 214 -3.82 -8.03 14.79
CA PHE A 214 -4.42 -7.87 13.46
C PHE A 214 -4.28 -9.11 12.57
N SER A 215 -3.68 -10.20 13.05
CA SER A 215 -3.37 -11.40 12.27
C SER A 215 -4.57 -12.34 12.03
N ASN A 216 -5.72 -12.09 12.63
CA ASN A 216 -6.86 -13.00 12.47
C ASN A 216 -7.45 -12.99 11.04
N ILE A 217 -7.93 -14.15 10.61
CA ILE A 217 -8.43 -14.40 9.24
C ILE A 217 -9.62 -13.51 8.87
N LYS A 218 -10.49 -13.16 9.84
CA LYS A 218 -11.62 -12.27 9.59
C LYS A 218 -11.16 -10.89 9.14
N ARG A 219 -10.12 -10.36 9.81
CA ARG A 219 -9.52 -9.09 9.41
C ARG A 219 -8.87 -9.20 8.04
N LEU A 220 -8.10 -10.27 7.78
CA LEU A 220 -7.49 -10.47 6.47
C LEU A 220 -8.55 -10.46 5.37
N LYS A 221 -9.63 -11.23 5.49
CA LYS A 221 -10.75 -11.21 4.53
C LYS A 221 -11.30 -9.79 4.34
N THR A 222 -11.51 -9.05 5.43
CA THR A 222 -12.04 -7.68 5.35
C THR A 222 -11.11 -6.77 4.55
N VAL A 223 -9.81 -6.76 4.83
CA VAL A 223 -8.88 -5.83 4.16
C VAL A 223 -8.65 -6.22 2.69
N LEU A 224 -8.63 -7.50 2.36
CA LEU A 224 -8.48 -7.98 0.98
C LEU A 224 -9.63 -7.54 0.06
N GLU A 225 -10.78 -7.21 0.62
CA GLU A 225 -11.97 -6.78 -0.12
C GLU A 225 -12.19 -5.27 -0.12
N THR A 226 -11.30 -4.49 0.51
CA THR A 226 -11.42 -3.04 0.53
C THR A 226 -11.12 -2.41 -0.83
N LEU A 227 -11.70 -1.24 -1.04
CA LEU A 227 -11.43 -0.34 -2.16
C LEU A 227 -10.89 0.98 -1.60
N PRO A 228 -10.13 1.77 -2.36
CA PRO A 228 -9.74 3.09 -1.92
C PRO A 228 -10.98 3.99 -1.77
N LEU A 229 -11.02 4.75 -0.69
CA LEU A 229 -11.85 5.94 -0.61
C LEU A 229 -11.12 7.03 -1.40
N GLU A 230 -11.66 7.37 -2.57
CA GLU A 230 -11.03 8.31 -3.50
C GLU A 230 -11.16 9.73 -2.96
N ILE A 231 -10.03 10.31 -2.58
CA ILE A 231 -9.94 11.65 -1.97
C ILE A 231 -8.76 12.43 -2.55
N SER A 232 -8.82 13.75 -2.35
CA SER A 232 -7.75 14.70 -2.69
C SER A 232 -7.58 15.74 -1.59
N ASN A 233 -6.61 16.63 -1.73
CA ASN A 233 -6.36 17.76 -0.84
C ASN A 233 -6.38 17.38 0.66
N ILE A 234 -5.60 16.36 1.01
CA ILE A 234 -5.50 15.87 2.39
C ILE A 234 -4.65 16.86 3.20
N LEU A 235 -5.17 17.25 4.35
CA LEU A 235 -4.46 18.09 5.32
C LEU A 235 -4.41 17.37 6.68
N PRO A 236 -3.31 17.46 7.44
CA PRO A 236 -2.01 18.03 7.07
C PRO A 236 -1.32 17.22 5.97
N GLU A 237 -0.58 17.89 5.08
CA GLU A 237 0.19 17.23 4.01
C GLU A 237 1.43 16.49 4.56
N ASN A 238 2.03 17.05 5.60
CA ASN A 238 3.21 16.48 6.24
C ASN A 238 2.83 15.47 7.31
N ASN A 239 3.61 14.40 7.41
CA ASN A 239 3.39 13.35 8.40
C ASN A 239 3.82 13.74 9.83
N ALA A 240 4.47 14.89 10.04
CA ALA A 240 4.75 15.44 11.35
C ALA A 240 3.65 16.46 11.72
N LEU A 241 2.97 16.22 12.84
CA LEU A 241 1.96 17.13 13.34
C LEU A 241 2.61 18.29 14.10
N HIS A 242 2.30 19.51 13.67
CA HIS A 242 2.64 20.73 14.41
C HIS A 242 1.56 21.07 15.45
N ASN A 243 0.32 20.65 15.20
CA ASN A 243 -0.81 20.83 16.10
C ASN A 243 -1.37 19.48 16.53
N ASN A 244 -1.73 19.34 17.81
CA ASN A 244 -2.37 18.17 18.35
C ASN A 244 -3.55 18.57 19.26
N PRO A 245 -4.82 18.39 18.84
CA PRO A 245 -5.25 17.62 17.67
C PRO A 245 -4.93 18.30 16.32
N PRO A 246 -4.76 17.53 15.23
CA PRO A 246 -4.55 18.07 13.90
C PRO A 246 -5.80 18.69 13.30
N LEU A 247 -5.62 19.69 12.44
CA LEU A 247 -6.66 20.15 11.53
C LEU A 247 -6.72 19.17 10.33
N TYR A 248 -7.39 18.04 10.53
CA TYR A 248 -7.45 16.98 9.54
C TYR A 248 -8.67 17.12 8.63
N GLY A 249 -8.44 17.05 7.34
CA GLY A 249 -9.51 17.08 6.37
C GLY A 249 -9.05 16.70 4.97
N PHE A 250 -9.99 16.44 4.08
CA PHE A 250 -9.77 16.06 2.69
C PHE A 250 -11.00 16.38 1.83
N THR A 251 -10.82 16.32 0.52
CA THR A 251 -11.91 16.48 -0.44
C THR A 251 -12.31 15.13 -1.01
N LEU A 252 -13.59 14.76 -0.93
CA LEU A 252 -14.13 13.57 -1.58
C LEU A 252 -14.16 13.76 -3.09
N LEU A 253 -13.79 12.75 -3.86
CA LEU A 253 -14.02 12.74 -5.32
C LEU A 253 -15.45 12.29 -5.67
N ASN A 254 -16.15 11.66 -4.73
CA ASN A 254 -17.56 11.29 -4.86
C ASN A 254 -18.33 11.66 -3.59
N LYS A 255 -19.24 12.64 -3.71
CA LYS A 255 -20.04 13.18 -2.60
C LYS A 255 -20.97 12.17 -1.90
N ASN A 256 -21.32 11.09 -2.59
CA ASN A 256 -22.19 10.04 -2.04
C ASN A 256 -21.44 9.06 -1.12
N GLN A 257 -20.16 9.28 -0.88
CA GLN A 257 -19.30 8.37 -0.10
C GLN A 257 -18.82 8.99 1.22
N ILE A 258 -19.68 9.76 1.88
CA ILE A 258 -19.36 10.39 3.17
C ILE A 258 -18.90 9.32 4.15
N PRO A 259 -17.67 9.41 4.70
CA PRO A 259 -17.12 8.37 5.56
C PRO A 259 -17.46 8.58 7.03
N LYS A 260 -17.33 7.51 7.80
CA LYS A 260 -17.07 7.57 9.23
C LYS A 260 -15.56 7.48 9.46
N CYS A 261 -15.03 8.31 10.36
CA CYS A 261 -13.60 8.34 10.67
C CYS A 261 -13.33 7.89 12.11
N TYR A 262 -12.25 7.12 12.28
CA TYR A 262 -11.86 6.53 13.56
C TYR A 262 -10.40 6.85 13.85
N THR A 263 -10.12 7.22 15.10
CA THR A 263 -8.77 7.52 15.58
C THR A 263 -8.12 6.31 16.24
N ASN A 264 -6.98 6.51 16.90
CA ASN A 264 -6.34 5.48 17.72
C ASN A 264 -7.36 4.79 18.64
N ASN A 265 -7.24 3.47 18.80
CA ASN A 265 -8.15 2.65 19.60
C ASN A 265 -9.61 2.60 19.10
N ASN A 266 -9.82 2.82 17.81
CA ASN A 266 -11.14 2.80 17.15
C ASN A 266 -12.15 3.79 17.74
N LYS A 267 -11.70 4.89 18.32
CA LYS A 267 -12.58 5.97 18.77
C LYS A 267 -13.11 6.72 17.56
N GLU A 268 -14.44 6.79 17.44
CA GLU A 268 -15.09 7.55 16.35
C GLU A 268 -14.81 9.05 16.50
N ALA A 269 -14.48 9.71 15.40
CA ALA A 269 -14.24 11.13 15.32
C ALA A 269 -15.46 11.83 14.69
N GLU A 270 -15.68 13.09 15.04
CA GLU A 270 -16.72 13.90 14.42
C GLU A 270 -16.33 14.22 12.97
N VAL A 271 -17.25 13.97 12.03
CA VAL A 271 -17.08 14.23 10.60
C VAL A 271 -18.02 15.37 10.20
N ILE A 272 -17.45 16.45 9.69
CA ILE A 272 -18.19 17.62 9.23
C ILE A 272 -18.06 17.72 7.72
N VAL A 273 -19.19 17.82 7.03
CA VAL A 273 -19.23 18.03 5.57
C VAL A 273 -19.33 19.51 5.31
N VAL A 274 -18.33 20.05 4.62
CA VAL A 274 -18.27 21.45 4.20
C VAL A 274 -18.37 21.51 2.68
N ASN A 275 -19.31 22.29 2.15
CA ASN A 275 -19.48 22.48 0.71
C ASN A 275 -19.55 21.17 -0.10
N GLU A 276 -20.41 20.23 0.29
CA GLU A 276 -20.72 18.94 -0.36
C GLU A 276 -19.56 17.93 -0.44
N TYR A 277 -18.33 18.39 -0.66
CA TYR A 277 -17.16 17.52 -0.95
C TYR A 277 -16.07 17.59 0.10
N ARG A 278 -15.92 18.73 0.76
CA ARG A 278 -14.88 18.90 1.78
C ARG A 278 -15.31 18.25 3.08
N ILE A 279 -14.46 17.35 3.57
CA ILE A 279 -14.60 16.68 4.85
C ILE A 279 -13.58 17.26 5.82
N GLU A 280 -14.06 17.68 6.97
CA GLU A 280 -13.25 18.02 8.14
C GLU A 280 -13.51 16.99 9.24
N VAL A 281 -12.43 16.51 9.86
CA VAL A 281 -12.52 15.48 10.90
C VAL A 281 -11.96 16.05 12.20
N ARG A 282 -12.83 16.22 13.16
CA ARG A 282 -12.46 16.70 14.50
C ARG A 282 -12.10 15.54 15.40
N THR A 283 -10.90 15.56 15.90
CA THR A 283 -10.38 14.53 16.78
C THR A 283 -10.08 15.10 18.17
N ASN A 284 -10.00 14.24 19.17
CA ASN A 284 -9.37 14.61 20.43
C ASN A 284 -7.84 14.64 20.26
N LYS A 285 -7.17 15.25 21.25
CA LYS A 285 -5.70 15.18 21.36
C LYS A 285 -5.23 13.73 21.35
N PHE A 286 -4.20 13.46 20.55
CA PHE A 286 -3.56 12.15 20.50
C PHE A 286 -2.53 12.03 21.62
N ASN A 287 -2.57 10.91 22.32
CA ASN A 287 -1.57 10.55 23.31
C ASN A 287 -0.55 9.59 22.65
N GLY A 288 0.74 9.80 22.90
CA GLY A 288 1.83 9.01 22.32
C GLY A 288 2.36 9.58 21.01
N SER A 289 3.34 8.90 20.43
CA SER A 289 4.14 9.39 19.29
C SER A 289 3.46 9.25 17.93
N LYS A 290 2.34 8.54 17.82
CA LYS A 290 1.66 8.30 16.55
C LYS A 290 0.17 8.61 16.64
N ALA A 291 -0.33 9.40 15.67
CA ALA A 291 -1.74 9.66 15.44
C ALA A 291 -2.20 8.91 14.17
N ARG A 292 -3.20 8.05 14.31
CA ARG A 292 -3.80 7.33 13.18
C ARG A 292 -5.25 7.75 13.02
N ILE A 293 -5.65 8.07 11.78
CA ILE A 293 -7.03 8.39 11.41
C ILE A 293 -7.39 7.50 10.23
N ASN A 294 -8.44 6.69 10.40
CA ASN A 294 -8.97 5.81 9.36
C ASN A 294 -10.38 6.24 9.02
N CYS A 295 -10.61 6.61 7.78
CA CYS A 295 -11.91 6.98 7.27
C CYS A 295 -12.45 5.87 6.38
N ILE A 296 -13.66 5.40 6.66
CA ILE A 296 -14.30 4.30 5.94
C ILE A 296 -15.70 4.67 5.50
N SER A 297 -16.07 4.24 4.30
CA SER A 297 -17.41 4.36 3.75
C SER A 297 -17.79 3.05 3.05
N LYS A 298 -18.89 3.02 2.33
CA LYS A 298 -19.30 1.89 1.52
C LYS A 298 -19.70 2.37 0.12
N ASN A 299 -19.40 1.58 -0.89
CA ASN A 299 -19.92 1.81 -2.23
C ASN A 299 -21.32 1.18 -2.41
N ALA A 300 -21.93 1.38 -3.58
CA ALA A 300 -23.25 0.83 -3.90
C ALA A 300 -23.33 -0.71 -3.79
N ASN A 301 -22.19 -1.41 -3.95
CA ASN A 301 -22.09 -2.87 -3.82
C ASN A 301 -21.74 -3.31 -2.38
N ASN A 302 -21.90 -2.44 -1.40
CA ASN A 302 -21.61 -2.68 0.02
C ASN A 302 -20.14 -3.04 0.35
N ARG A 303 -19.18 -2.81 -0.59
CA ARG A 303 -17.76 -2.97 -0.32
C ARG A 303 -17.24 -1.78 0.48
N LEU A 304 -16.34 -2.05 1.43
CA LEU A 304 -15.71 -1.01 2.22
C LEU A 304 -14.75 -0.17 1.37
N LEU A 305 -14.93 1.13 1.44
CA LEU A 305 -14.01 2.14 0.95
C LEU A 305 -13.14 2.58 2.13
N TRP A 306 -11.82 2.65 1.96
CA TRP A 306 -10.90 2.92 3.07
C TRP A 306 -9.82 3.92 2.68
N HIS A 307 -9.61 4.89 3.55
CA HIS A 307 -8.43 5.74 3.56
C HIS A 307 -7.89 5.86 4.99
N GLY A 308 -6.59 5.64 5.17
CA GLY A 308 -5.92 5.82 6.44
C GLY A 308 -4.76 6.79 6.36
N SER A 309 -4.65 7.64 7.35
CA SER A 309 -3.53 8.56 7.55
C SER A 309 -2.78 8.22 8.83
N LEU A 310 -1.46 8.33 8.78
CA LEU A 310 -0.58 8.13 9.93
C LEU A 310 0.35 9.34 10.07
N TYR A 311 0.39 9.89 11.26
CA TYR A 311 1.19 11.05 11.59
C TYR A 311 2.09 10.77 12.79
N TRP A 312 3.23 11.44 12.83
CA TRP A 312 4.08 11.56 14.00
C TRP A 312 3.63 12.74 14.85
N VAL A 313 3.43 12.51 16.14
CA VAL A 313 3.07 13.55 17.10
C VAL A 313 4.37 14.06 17.75
N ASN A 314 4.73 15.30 17.46
CA ASN A 314 5.79 15.98 18.18
C ASN A 314 5.23 16.39 19.56
N ASN A 315 5.72 15.77 20.61
CA ASN A 315 5.40 16.16 21.99
C ASN A 315 6.25 17.32 22.42
#